data_e80edc4a5e215838bc9aaa053567d09e
#
_entry.id   e80edc4a5e215838bc9aaa053567d09e
#
_cell.length_a   1.000
_cell.length_b   1.000
_cell.length_c   1.000
_cell.angle_alpha   90.00
_cell.angle_beta   90.00
_cell.angle_gamma   90.00
#
_symmetry.space_group_name_H-M   'P 1'
#
loop_
_entity.id
_entity.type
_entity.pdbx_description
1 polymer ?
#
loop_
_entity_poly.entity_id
_entity_poly.type
_entity_poly.pdbx_seq_one_letter_code
_entity_poly.pdbx_strand_id
1 'polypeptide(L)'
;MFISSMNFDLGDDVGALRAMVHRWAQERVKPMAADIDRDNAFPPELWREMGELGLLGITVEEEYGGAGMSYLAHTVAVEEIARASASVSLSYGAHSNLCVNQIRLNGNTEQKAKYLPRLISGAHVGALAMSEAGAGSDVVSMALTAERKNGYYTLNGNKYWITNGPDADTLVVYAKTDGKAGSRGITAFLIEKEMTGFSTSRHFDKLGMRGSNTAELIFEDVDVPFENLLGEEGRGVEVLMSGLDYERVVLSGIGLGIMAACLDEIMPYLATRKQFGRPIGSFQLMQGKIADMYTAMNSARAYVYEVAKSCDRGEVTRQDAAACVLYASEEAMKQAHQAVQAMGGAGFLNDAPVARIFRDAKLMEIGAGTSEIRRMLVGRELMAAMG
;
A
#
# COMPACT_ATOMS: atom_id res chain seq x y z
N MET A 1 1.97 12.20 -23.42
CA MET A 1 3.34 12.71 -23.69
C MET A 1 4.18 12.37 -22.46
N PHE A 2 5.17 11.54 -22.60
CA PHE A 2 6.04 11.13 -21.48
C PHE A 2 6.90 12.34 -21.10
N ILE A 3 6.73 12.86 -19.88
CA ILE A 3 7.75 13.76 -19.35
C ILE A 3 8.97 12.88 -19.11
N SER A 4 10.01 13.02 -19.96
CA SER A 4 11.26 12.28 -19.80
C SER A 4 11.79 12.51 -18.39
N SER A 5 11.70 11.51 -17.55
CA SER A 5 12.30 11.53 -16.22
C SER A 5 13.78 11.16 -16.33
N MET A 6 14.54 11.49 -15.30
CA MET A 6 15.90 11.00 -15.15
C MET A 6 15.95 9.47 -15.32
N ASN A 7 16.99 8.97 -15.95
CA ASN A 7 17.30 7.55 -15.90
C ASN A 7 17.89 7.23 -14.51
N PHE A 8 17.20 6.41 -13.73
CA PHE A 8 17.63 6.00 -12.39
C PHE A 8 18.42 4.69 -12.39
N ASP A 9 18.78 4.20 -13.59
CA ASP A 9 19.51 2.94 -13.78
C ASP A 9 18.90 1.78 -12.98
N LEU A 10 17.67 1.43 -13.35
CA LEU A 10 16.91 0.38 -12.68
C LEU A 10 17.34 -1.04 -13.06
N GLY A 11 18.21 -1.18 -14.04
CA GLY A 11 18.50 -2.46 -14.70
C GLY A 11 17.43 -2.87 -15.72
N ASP A 12 17.80 -3.82 -16.59
CA ASP A 12 16.95 -4.21 -17.74
C ASP A 12 15.64 -4.86 -17.30
N ASP A 13 15.69 -5.76 -16.31
CA ASP A 13 14.51 -6.50 -15.84
C ASP A 13 13.47 -5.58 -15.18
N VAL A 14 13.91 -4.68 -14.29
CA VAL A 14 13.01 -3.71 -13.65
C VAL A 14 12.51 -2.69 -14.66
N GLY A 15 13.34 -2.32 -15.64
CA GLY A 15 12.95 -1.47 -16.76
C GLY A 15 11.86 -2.10 -17.63
N ALA A 16 12.00 -3.38 -17.95
CA ALA A 16 11.00 -4.14 -18.71
C ALA A 16 9.69 -4.31 -17.93
N LEU A 17 9.78 -4.65 -16.62
CA LEU A 17 8.63 -4.71 -15.73
C LEU A 17 7.91 -3.36 -15.70
N ARG A 18 8.61 -2.26 -15.51
CA ARG A 18 8.04 -0.91 -15.51
C ARG A 18 7.25 -0.62 -16.78
N ALA A 19 7.84 -0.92 -17.94
CA ALA A 19 7.19 -0.68 -19.23
C ALA A 19 5.91 -1.53 -19.39
N MET A 20 5.93 -2.77 -18.96
CA MET A 20 4.79 -3.69 -18.98
C MET A 20 3.68 -3.20 -18.05
N VAL A 21 4.00 -2.91 -16.79
CA VAL A 21 3.02 -2.43 -15.78
C VAL A 21 2.44 -1.09 -16.20
N HIS A 22 3.28 -0.15 -16.66
CA HIS A 22 2.82 1.14 -17.17
C HIS A 22 1.78 0.97 -18.28
N ARG A 23 2.07 0.15 -19.29
CA ARG A 23 1.15 -0.09 -20.40
C ARG A 23 -0.19 -0.65 -19.91
N TRP A 24 -0.14 -1.73 -19.15
CA TRP A 24 -1.35 -2.33 -18.59
C TRP A 24 -2.15 -1.34 -17.75
N ALA A 25 -1.50 -0.61 -16.84
CA ALA A 25 -2.16 0.34 -15.96
C ALA A 25 -2.82 1.49 -16.74
N GLN A 26 -2.14 2.04 -17.77
CA GLN A 26 -2.70 3.14 -18.58
C GLN A 26 -3.81 2.67 -19.52
N GLU A 27 -3.73 1.45 -20.07
CA GLU A 27 -4.73 0.92 -21.03
C GLU A 27 -5.92 0.27 -20.33
N ARG A 28 -5.72 -0.33 -19.16
CA ARG A 28 -6.73 -1.11 -18.46
C ARG A 28 -7.28 -0.43 -17.20
N VAL A 29 -6.42 0.09 -16.32
CA VAL A 29 -6.84 0.64 -15.02
C VAL A 29 -7.27 2.11 -15.14
N LYS A 30 -6.49 2.94 -15.82
CA LYS A 30 -6.77 4.39 -15.92
C LYS A 30 -8.15 4.71 -16.48
N PRO A 31 -8.66 4.03 -17.53
CA PRO A 31 -10.02 4.29 -18.04
C PRO A 31 -11.14 3.99 -17.04
N MET A 32 -10.92 3.05 -16.12
CA MET A 32 -11.88 2.67 -15.08
C MET A 32 -11.83 3.55 -13.84
N ALA A 33 -10.78 4.36 -13.66
CA ALA A 33 -10.48 5.01 -12.40
C ALA A 33 -11.58 5.98 -11.90
N ALA A 34 -12.32 6.62 -12.80
CA ALA A 34 -13.46 7.47 -12.45
C ALA A 34 -14.66 6.66 -11.94
N ASP A 35 -14.96 5.55 -12.59
CA ASP A 35 -16.05 4.66 -12.19
C ASP A 35 -15.74 3.96 -10.87
N ILE A 36 -14.51 3.48 -10.69
CA ILE A 36 -13.99 2.91 -9.43
C ILE A 36 -14.19 3.88 -8.27
N ASP A 37 -13.83 5.16 -8.44
CA ASP A 37 -14.00 6.19 -7.40
C ASP A 37 -15.48 6.47 -7.12
N ARG A 38 -16.30 6.63 -8.16
CA ARG A 38 -17.73 6.88 -8.02
C ARG A 38 -18.44 5.73 -7.30
N ASP A 39 -18.20 4.52 -7.73
CA ASP A 39 -18.90 3.32 -7.26
C ASP A 39 -18.36 2.80 -5.92
N ASN A 40 -17.22 3.33 -5.44
CA ASN A 40 -16.54 2.92 -4.20
C ASN A 40 -16.30 1.41 -4.16
N ALA A 41 -15.82 0.84 -5.26
CA ALA A 41 -15.65 -0.60 -5.42
C ALA A 41 -14.41 -0.95 -6.23
N PHE A 42 -13.71 -2.01 -5.81
CA PHE A 42 -12.59 -2.60 -6.55
C PHE A 42 -13.13 -3.53 -7.63
N PRO A 43 -12.65 -3.43 -8.90
CA PRO A 43 -13.02 -4.36 -9.97
C PRO A 43 -12.36 -5.73 -9.74
N PRO A 44 -13.13 -6.79 -9.41
CA PRO A 44 -12.54 -8.07 -8.98
C PRO A 44 -11.74 -8.78 -10.07
N GLU A 45 -12.03 -8.51 -11.34
CA GLU A 45 -11.27 -9.08 -12.45
C GLU A 45 -9.80 -8.65 -12.48
N LEU A 46 -9.47 -7.49 -11.89
CA LEU A 46 -8.09 -7.02 -11.84
C LEU A 46 -7.18 -7.93 -11.00
N TRP A 47 -7.72 -8.68 -10.02
CA TRP A 47 -6.91 -9.63 -9.25
C TRP A 47 -6.33 -10.71 -10.15
N ARG A 48 -7.15 -11.30 -11.01
CA ARG A 48 -6.69 -12.32 -11.94
C ARG A 48 -5.73 -11.75 -12.98
N GLU A 49 -6.05 -10.58 -13.54
CA GLU A 49 -5.18 -9.91 -14.51
C GLU A 49 -3.78 -9.63 -13.92
N MET A 50 -3.71 -9.13 -12.67
CA MET A 50 -2.44 -8.92 -11.97
C MET A 50 -1.70 -10.23 -11.68
N GLY A 51 -2.42 -11.32 -11.38
CA GLY A 51 -1.84 -12.64 -11.22
C GLY A 51 -1.22 -13.17 -12.51
N GLU A 52 -1.94 -13.07 -13.64
CA GLU A 52 -1.45 -13.45 -14.98
C GLU A 52 -0.21 -12.65 -15.41
N LEU A 53 -0.07 -11.41 -14.95
CA LEU A 53 1.10 -10.56 -15.18
C LEU A 53 2.26 -10.81 -14.18
N GLY A 54 2.09 -11.73 -13.22
CA GLY A 54 3.10 -12.04 -12.20
C GLY A 54 3.26 -10.96 -11.12
N LEU A 55 2.35 -9.99 -11.02
CA LEU A 55 2.49 -8.84 -10.14
C LEU A 55 2.21 -9.18 -8.67
N LEU A 56 1.33 -10.14 -8.38
CA LEU A 56 0.89 -10.45 -7.02
C LEU A 56 1.96 -11.16 -6.18
N GLY A 57 2.97 -11.76 -6.83
CA GLY A 57 4.08 -12.46 -6.19
C GLY A 57 5.46 -11.96 -6.61
N ILE A 58 5.64 -10.65 -6.87
CA ILE A 58 6.91 -10.10 -7.38
C ILE A 58 8.11 -10.54 -6.54
N THR A 59 8.03 -10.47 -5.22
CA THR A 59 9.15 -10.78 -4.31
C THR A 59 9.14 -12.23 -3.82
N VAL A 60 8.18 -13.03 -4.20
CA VAL A 60 8.06 -14.43 -3.78
C VAL A 60 8.95 -15.31 -4.63
N GLU A 61 9.53 -16.34 -4.02
CA GLU A 61 10.40 -17.32 -4.66
C GLU A 61 9.64 -18.10 -5.76
N GLU A 62 10.35 -18.46 -6.83
CA GLU A 62 9.79 -19.17 -8.00
C GLU A 62 9.17 -20.53 -7.62
N GLU A 63 9.72 -21.21 -6.60
CA GLU A 63 9.20 -22.50 -6.10
C GLU A 63 7.73 -22.43 -5.61
N TYR A 64 7.27 -21.24 -5.18
CA TYR A 64 5.88 -20.98 -4.80
C TYR A 64 5.05 -20.31 -5.89
N GLY A 65 5.63 -20.12 -7.09
CA GLY A 65 4.99 -19.45 -8.24
C GLY A 65 5.20 -17.96 -8.32
N GLY A 66 6.11 -17.39 -7.51
CA GLY A 66 6.48 -15.98 -7.54
C GLY A 66 7.44 -15.64 -8.67
N ALA A 67 7.74 -14.35 -8.83
CA ALA A 67 8.67 -13.87 -9.85
C ALA A 67 10.13 -13.78 -9.36
N GLY A 68 10.41 -13.97 -8.06
CA GLY A 68 11.75 -13.89 -7.48
C GLY A 68 12.46 -12.55 -7.67
N MET A 69 11.70 -11.47 -7.93
CA MET A 69 12.25 -10.14 -8.18
C MET A 69 12.47 -9.35 -6.88
N SER A 70 13.01 -8.16 -7.03
CA SER A 70 13.42 -7.28 -5.94
C SER A 70 12.29 -6.42 -5.36
N TYR A 71 12.50 -5.83 -4.17
CA TYR A 71 11.62 -4.81 -3.59
C TYR A 71 11.63 -3.51 -4.42
N LEU A 72 12.74 -3.20 -5.10
CA LEU A 72 12.76 -2.11 -6.08
C LEU A 72 11.76 -2.39 -7.22
N ALA A 73 11.73 -3.61 -7.76
CA ALA A 73 10.75 -4.01 -8.77
C ALA A 73 9.31 -3.85 -8.26
N HIS A 74 9.06 -4.28 -7.03
CA HIS A 74 7.74 -4.14 -6.40
C HIS A 74 7.34 -2.66 -6.22
N THR A 75 8.26 -1.82 -5.74
CA THR A 75 8.04 -0.37 -5.59
C THR A 75 7.71 0.30 -6.93
N VAL A 76 8.42 -0.08 -8.00
CA VAL A 76 8.18 0.42 -9.36
C VAL A 76 6.81 -0.03 -9.90
N ALA A 77 6.41 -1.28 -9.64
CA ALA A 77 5.06 -1.75 -10.01
C ALA A 77 3.96 -0.96 -9.28
N VAL A 78 4.12 -0.75 -7.97
CA VAL A 78 3.20 0.08 -7.16
C VAL A 78 3.12 1.50 -7.70
N GLU A 79 4.24 2.12 -8.08
CA GLU A 79 4.28 3.46 -8.67
C GLU A 79 3.47 3.54 -9.97
N GLU A 80 3.69 2.63 -10.91
CA GLU A 80 3.03 2.69 -12.21
C GLU A 80 1.52 2.36 -12.13
N ILE A 81 1.11 1.48 -11.22
CA ILE A 81 -0.32 1.24 -10.94
C ILE A 81 -0.94 2.49 -10.30
N ALA A 82 -0.28 3.10 -9.31
CA ALA A 82 -0.77 4.29 -8.63
C ALA A 82 -0.88 5.50 -9.55
N ARG A 83 -0.04 5.60 -10.57
CA ARG A 83 -0.10 6.62 -11.62
C ARG A 83 -1.40 6.54 -12.43
N ALA A 84 -2.00 5.36 -12.54
CA ALA A 84 -3.31 5.16 -13.18
C ALA A 84 -4.46 5.29 -12.16
N SER A 85 -4.33 4.62 -10.99
CA SER A 85 -5.29 4.66 -9.89
C SER A 85 -4.59 4.34 -8.56
N ALA A 86 -4.48 5.33 -7.69
CA ALA A 86 -3.87 5.14 -6.37
C ALA A 86 -4.66 4.15 -5.50
N SER A 87 -5.99 4.09 -5.63
CA SER A 87 -6.82 3.15 -4.87
C SER A 87 -6.62 1.69 -5.30
N VAL A 88 -6.44 1.42 -6.59
CA VAL A 88 -6.10 0.07 -7.09
C VAL A 88 -4.71 -0.33 -6.60
N SER A 89 -3.75 0.60 -6.64
CA SER A 89 -2.39 0.36 -6.15
C SER A 89 -2.35 0.09 -4.64
N LEU A 90 -3.22 0.75 -3.85
CA LEU A 90 -3.34 0.47 -2.42
C LEU A 90 -3.82 -0.96 -2.14
N SER A 91 -4.87 -1.40 -2.83
CA SER A 91 -5.36 -2.78 -2.74
C SER A 91 -4.32 -3.79 -3.18
N TYR A 92 -3.62 -3.51 -4.29
CA TYR A 92 -2.51 -4.32 -4.77
C TYR A 92 -1.39 -4.43 -3.73
N GLY A 93 -0.93 -3.31 -3.16
CA GLY A 93 0.14 -3.32 -2.14
C GLY A 93 -0.27 -4.02 -0.84
N ALA A 94 -1.53 -3.85 -0.41
CA ALA A 94 -2.05 -4.56 0.76
C ALA A 94 -2.10 -6.08 0.56
N HIS A 95 -2.42 -6.54 -0.64
CA HIS A 95 -2.38 -7.94 -0.99
C HIS A 95 -0.93 -8.45 -1.08
N SER A 96 -0.14 -7.89 -2.01
CA SER A 96 1.16 -8.44 -2.42
C SER A 96 2.29 -8.17 -1.42
N ASN A 97 2.26 -7.03 -0.72
CA ASN A 97 3.29 -6.69 0.26
C ASN A 97 2.88 -6.96 1.70
N LEU A 98 1.65 -6.63 2.13
CA LEU A 98 1.25 -6.87 3.51
C LEU A 98 0.92 -8.34 3.76
N CYS A 99 0.01 -8.96 2.99
CA CYS A 99 -0.39 -10.33 3.23
C CYS A 99 0.62 -11.34 2.69
N VAL A 100 0.90 -11.30 1.38
CA VAL A 100 1.77 -12.26 0.70
C VAL A 100 3.18 -12.24 1.28
N ASN A 101 3.78 -11.06 1.45
CA ASN A 101 5.14 -10.96 1.97
C ASN A 101 5.24 -11.38 3.44
N GLN A 102 4.22 -11.14 4.28
CA GLN A 102 4.21 -11.65 5.66
C GLN A 102 4.19 -13.18 5.71
N ILE A 103 3.38 -13.83 4.86
CA ILE A 103 3.37 -15.29 4.75
C ILE A 103 4.72 -15.80 4.22
N ARG A 104 5.27 -15.12 3.21
CA ARG A 104 6.60 -15.44 2.65
C ARG A 104 7.70 -15.40 3.70
N LEU A 105 7.74 -14.35 4.54
CA LEU A 105 8.79 -14.14 5.52
C LEU A 105 8.65 -15.04 6.76
N ASN A 106 7.43 -15.33 7.20
CA ASN A 106 7.17 -15.93 8.52
C ASN A 106 6.44 -17.27 8.46
N GLY A 107 5.88 -17.67 7.30
CA GLY A 107 5.21 -18.95 7.13
C GLY A 107 6.19 -20.11 7.11
N ASN A 108 5.77 -21.26 7.67
CA ASN A 108 6.47 -22.52 7.49
C ASN A 108 6.24 -23.06 6.06
N THR A 109 6.90 -24.16 5.69
CA THR A 109 6.84 -24.74 4.35
C THR A 109 5.41 -25.12 3.95
N GLU A 110 4.63 -25.70 4.87
CA GLU A 110 3.24 -26.11 4.64
C GLU A 110 2.34 -24.90 4.41
N GLN A 111 2.49 -23.86 5.23
CA GLN A 111 1.73 -22.60 5.09
C GLN A 111 2.05 -21.91 3.77
N LYS A 112 3.32 -21.78 3.40
CA LYS A 112 3.73 -21.18 2.11
C LYS A 112 3.15 -21.98 0.94
N ALA A 113 3.27 -23.30 0.94
CA ALA A 113 2.73 -24.17 -0.10
C ALA A 113 1.18 -24.11 -0.19
N LYS A 114 0.50 -23.91 0.94
CA LYS A 114 -0.97 -23.82 0.99
C LYS A 114 -1.48 -22.48 0.46
N TYR A 115 -0.89 -21.38 0.89
CA TYR A 115 -1.47 -20.03 0.69
C TYR A 115 -0.88 -19.26 -0.50
N LEU A 116 0.46 -19.31 -0.69
CA LEU A 116 1.12 -18.44 -1.68
C LEU A 116 0.64 -18.69 -3.11
N PRO A 117 0.53 -19.92 -3.64
CA PRO A 117 0.13 -20.14 -5.03
C PRO A 117 -1.24 -19.53 -5.37
N ARG A 118 -2.22 -19.63 -4.45
CA ARG A 118 -3.57 -19.10 -4.67
C ARG A 118 -3.59 -17.57 -4.61
N LEU A 119 -2.82 -16.98 -3.70
CA LEU A 119 -2.67 -15.53 -3.59
C LEU A 119 -1.94 -14.95 -4.80
N ILE A 120 -0.85 -15.58 -5.23
CA ILE A 120 -0.03 -15.13 -6.37
C ILE A 120 -0.79 -15.18 -7.70
N SER A 121 -1.63 -16.20 -7.89
CA SER A 121 -2.47 -16.31 -9.09
C SER A 121 -3.67 -15.35 -9.12
N GLY A 122 -3.97 -14.67 -8.01
CA GLY A 122 -5.16 -13.84 -7.88
C GLY A 122 -6.47 -14.64 -7.72
N ALA A 123 -6.38 -15.97 -7.52
CA ALA A 123 -7.54 -16.78 -7.19
C ALA A 123 -8.06 -16.53 -5.77
N HIS A 124 -7.16 -16.12 -4.87
CA HIS A 124 -7.47 -15.65 -3.53
C HIS A 124 -6.98 -14.22 -3.34
N VAL A 125 -7.74 -13.42 -2.60
CA VAL A 125 -7.37 -12.08 -2.18
C VAL A 125 -6.78 -12.12 -0.76
N GLY A 126 -5.71 -11.36 -0.54
CA GLY A 126 -5.04 -11.25 0.74
C GLY A 126 -5.27 -9.91 1.44
N ALA A 127 -5.37 -9.95 2.77
CA ALA A 127 -5.41 -8.76 3.61
C ALA A 127 -4.53 -8.94 4.86
N LEU A 128 -4.19 -7.81 5.51
CA LEU A 128 -3.54 -7.78 6.83
C LEU A 128 -4.39 -6.98 7.79
N ALA A 129 -4.68 -7.53 8.95
CA ALA A 129 -5.58 -6.96 9.95
C ALA A 129 -4.85 -6.73 11.28
N MET A 130 -4.38 -5.49 11.47
CA MET A 130 -3.67 -5.06 12.67
C MET A 130 -4.50 -4.07 13.49
N SER A 131 -5.00 -3.01 12.84
CA SER A 131 -5.63 -1.86 13.47
C SER A 131 -7.02 -2.18 14.04
N GLU A 132 -7.38 -1.46 15.11
CA GLU A 132 -8.70 -1.46 15.73
C GLU A 132 -9.18 -0.03 15.93
N ALA A 133 -10.48 0.18 16.15
CA ALA A 133 -11.05 1.52 16.36
C ALA A 133 -10.37 2.26 17.53
N GLY A 134 -9.95 1.52 18.58
CA GLY A 134 -9.23 2.03 19.74
C GLY A 134 -7.70 1.91 19.69
N ALA A 135 -7.13 1.26 18.65
CA ALA A 135 -5.70 0.96 18.55
C ALA A 135 -5.21 1.10 17.11
N GLY A 136 -4.97 2.33 16.66
CA GLY A 136 -4.39 2.67 15.37
C GLY A 136 -2.88 2.86 15.47
N SER A 137 -2.43 4.05 15.91
CA SER A 137 -1.00 4.34 16.09
C SER A 137 -0.37 3.51 17.22
N ASP A 138 -1.10 3.24 18.29
CA ASP A 138 -0.72 2.33 19.38
C ASP A 138 -1.29 0.93 19.15
N VAL A 139 -0.73 0.23 18.17
CA VAL A 139 -1.20 -1.11 17.79
C VAL A 139 -1.01 -2.17 18.87
N VAL A 140 -0.10 -1.97 19.81
CA VAL A 140 0.13 -2.88 20.95
C VAL A 140 -1.04 -2.86 21.92
N SER A 141 -1.82 -1.78 21.94
CA SER A 141 -3.03 -1.65 22.75
C SER A 141 -4.26 -2.34 22.15
N MET A 142 -4.12 -3.13 21.07
CA MET A 142 -5.23 -3.89 20.47
C MET A 142 -6.00 -4.72 21.51
N ALA A 143 -7.28 -4.94 21.26
CA ALA A 143 -8.19 -5.62 22.17
C ALA A 143 -8.67 -7.00 21.66
N LEU A 144 -8.55 -7.31 20.36
CA LEU A 144 -8.89 -8.63 19.82
C LEU A 144 -8.14 -9.72 20.59
N THR A 145 -8.86 -10.66 21.18
CA THR A 145 -8.32 -11.77 21.98
C THR A 145 -8.23 -13.06 21.19
N ALA A 146 -7.27 -13.91 21.54
CA ALA A 146 -7.15 -15.29 21.05
C ALA A 146 -6.94 -16.20 22.26
N GLU A 147 -8.01 -16.87 22.71
CA GLU A 147 -7.97 -17.80 23.83
C GLU A 147 -7.49 -19.16 23.37
N ARG A 148 -6.42 -19.68 23.97
CA ARG A 148 -5.87 -20.99 23.65
C ARG A 148 -6.78 -22.10 24.18
N LYS A 149 -7.18 -23.04 23.32
CA LYS A 149 -7.94 -24.24 23.59
C LYS A 149 -7.10 -25.49 23.29
N ASN A 150 -7.73 -26.66 23.30
CA ASN A 150 -7.07 -27.91 22.96
C ASN A 150 -7.06 -28.11 21.43
N GLY A 151 -5.95 -27.73 20.77
CA GLY A 151 -5.74 -27.89 19.31
C GLY A 151 -6.05 -26.62 18.48
N TYR A 152 -6.59 -25.53 19.07
CA TYR A 152 -6.96 -24.32 18.36
C TYR A 152 -6.94 -23.09 19.28
N TYR A 153 -7.13 -21.91 18.71
CA TYR A 153 -7.42 -20.66 19.42
C TYR A 153 -8.80 -20.18 19.06
N THR A 154 -9.56 -19.65 20.03
CA THR A 154 -10.84 -18.99 19.77
C THR A 154 -10.63 -17.46 19.79
N LEU A 155 -10.89 -16.81 18.66
CA LEU A 155 -10.74 -15.37 18.49
C LEU A 155 -12.06 -14.65 18.72
N ASN A 156 -11.99 -13.53 19.52
CA ASN A 156 -13.13 -12.68 19.80
C ASN A 156 -12.75 -11.20 19.79
N GLY A 157 -13.49 -10.38 19.02
CA GLY A 157 -13.32 -8.94 18.89
C GLY A 157 -13.38 -8.46 17.44
N ASN A 158 -12.80 -7.30 17.16
CA ASN A 158 -12.94 -6.63 15.87
C ASN A 158 -11.60 -6.07 15.39
N LYS A 159 -11.45 -5.96 14.06
CA LYS A 159 -10.41 -5.16 13.40
C LYS A 159 -11.05 -4.08 12.55
N TYR A 160 -10.41 -2.93 12.40
CA TYR A 160 -11.01 -1.76 11.77
C TYR A 160 -10.11 -1.15 10.69
N TRP A 161 -10.73 -0.57 9.65
CA TRP A 161 -10.06 0.02 8.47
C TRP A 161 -9.21 -0.98 7.69
N ILE A 162 -9.66 -2.23 7.55
CA ILE A 162 -8.89 -3.27 6.89
C ILE A 162 -9.08 -3.22 5.38
N THR A 163 -8.03 -2.82 4.67
CA THR A 163 -7.93 -2.83 3.21
C THR A 163 -8.04 -4.26 2.69
N ASN A 164 -8.84 -4.46 1.64
CA ASN A 164 -9.22 -5.75 1.07
C ASN A 164 -10.01 -6.65 2.04
N GLY A 165 -10.27 -6.24 3.27
CA GLY A 165 -10.93 -7.08 4.27
C GLY A 165 -12.23 -7.74 3.80
N PRO A 166 -13.15 -7.01 3.12
CA PRO A 166 -14.39 -7.60 2.60
C PRO A 166 -14.20 -8.66 1.53
N ASP A 167 -13.10 -8.55 0.76
CA ASP A 167 -12.82 -9.41 -0.40
C ASP A 167 -11.86 -10.55 -0.06
N ALA A 168 -11.15 -10.43 1.07
CA ALA A 168 -10.04 -11.33 1.41
C ALA A 168 -10.49 -12.76 1.69
N ASP A 169 -9.83 -13.70 1.00
CA ASP A 169 -9.96 -15.14 1.26
C ASP A 169 -8.94 -15.63 2.31
N THR A 170 -7.82 -14.91 2.44
CA THR A 170 -6.75 -15.20 3.42
C THR A 170 -6.30 -13.91 4.09
N LEU A 171 -6.27 -13.91 5.42
CA LEU A 171 -5.89 -12.72 6.20
C LEU A 171 -4.77 -13.05 7.19
N VAL A 172 -3.79 -12.15 7.30
CA VAL A 172 -2.85 -12.13 8.43
C VAL A 172 -3.46 -11.27 9.52
N VAL A 173 -3.79 -11.86 10.66
CA VAL A 173 -4.50 -11.20 11.78
C VAL A 173 -3.66 -11.25 13.04
N TYR A 174 -3.55 -10.12 13.76
CA TYR A 174 -2.84 -10.03 15.03
C TYR A 174 -3.84 -9.95 16.18
N ALA A 175 -3.69 -10.83 17.19
CA ALA A 175 -4.56 -10.89 18.35
C ALA A 175 -3.77 -11.13 19.65
N LYS A 176 -4.36 -10.80 20.80
CA LYS A 176 -3.77 -11.03 22.13
C LYS A 176 -4.03 -12.44 22.60
N THR A 177 -2.96 -13.23 22.75
CA THR A 177 -2.96 -14.53 23.47
C THR A 177 -2.68 -14.35 24.96
N ASP A 178 -1.97 -13.28 25.36
CA ASP A 178 -1.79 -12.87 26.75
C ASP A 178 -1.97 -11.34 26.90
N GLY A 179 -3.09 -10.93 27.48
CA GLY A 179 -3.38 -9.51 27.70
C GLY A 179 -2.48 -8.78 28.71
N LYS A 180 -1.67 -9.53 29.50
CA LYS A 180 -0.78 -8.96 30.51
C LYS A 180 0.68 -8.83 30.05
N ALA A 181 1.06 -9.52 28.97
CA ALA A 181 2.45 -9.58 28.50
C ALA A 181 2.83 -8.41 27.55
N GLY A 182 1.94 -7.41 27.34
CA GLY A 182 2.20 -6.28 26.42
C GLY A 182 2.45 -6.75 25.01
N SER A 183 3.55 -6.29 24.38
CA SER A 183 3.91 -6.68 23.01
C SER A 183 4.23 -8.18 22.87
N ARG A 184 4.70 -8.83 23.92
CA ARG A 184 4.96 -10.28 23.95
C ARG A 184 3.70 -11.14 24.12
N GLY A 185 2.56 -10.54 24.31
CA GLY A 185 1.27 -11.21 24.37
C GLY A 185 0.50 -11.17 23.05
N ILE A 186 1.10 -10.68 21.97
CA ILE A 186 0.47 -10.61 20.64
C ILE A 186 0.98 -11.75 19.77
N THR A 187 0.07 -12.41 19.08
CA THR A 187 0.33 -13.53 18.16
C THR A 187 -0.28 -13.24 16.80
N ALA A 188 0.37 -13.72 15.74
CA ALA A 188 -0.12 -13.60 14.37
C ALA A 188 -0.80 -14.90 13.92
N PHE A 189 -1.91 -14.78 13.20
CA PHE A 189 -2.73 -15.90 12.73
C PHE A 189 -3.05 -15.76 11.24
N LEU A 190 -3.18 -16.89 10.55
CA LEU A 190 -3.74 -16.98 9.20
C LEU A 190 -5.22 -17.32 9.32
N ILE A 191 -6.08 -16.37 8.96
CA ILE A 191 -7.53 -16.53 8.98
C ILE A 191 -8.01 -16.79 7.55
N GLU A 192 -8.89 -17.77 7.39
CA GLU A 192 -9.56 -18.07 6.14
C GLU A 192 -11.00 -17.57 6.20
N LYS A 193 -11.49 -17.01 5.09
CA LYS A 193 -12.82 -16.42 4.98
C LYS A 193 -13.95 -17.33 5.43
N GLU A 194 -13.79 -18.63 5.20
CA GLU A 194 -14.80 -19.64 5.49
C GLU A 194 -14.85 -20.07 6.97
N MET A 195 -13.96 -19.56 7.82
CA MET A 195 -13.98 -19.89 9.25
C MET A 195 -15.28 -19.42 9.90
N THR A 196 -15.98 -20.32 10.58
CA THR A 196 -17.24 -20.03 11.27
C THR A 196 -17.04 -18.91 12.31
N GLY A 197 -17.93 -17.95 12.35
CA GLY A 197 -17.87 -16.80 13.27
C GLY A 197 -17.07 -15.60 12.72
N PHE A 198 -16.40 -15.74 11.57
CA PHE A 198 -15.76 -14.63 10.89
C PHE A 198 -16.75 -13.95 9.94
N SER A 199 -16.80 -12.62 9.99
CA SER A 199 -17.63 -11.80 9.09
C SER A 199 -17.05 -10.41 8.88
N THR A 200 -17.62 -9.65 7.95
CA THR A 200 -17.19 -8.28 7.63
C THR A 200 -18.39 -7.34 7.60
N SER A 201 -18.17 -6.07 7.97
CA SER A 201 -19.17 -5.01 7.81
C SER A 201 -19.35 -4.63 6.34
N ARG A 202 -20.27 -3.71 6.06
CA ARG A 202 -20.33 -3.04 4.75
C ARG A 202 -19.07 -2.23 4.50
N HIS A 203 -18.74 -2.03 3.22
CA HIS A 203 -17.64 -1.14 2.81
C HIS A 203 -17.81 0.26 3.39
N PHE A 204 -16.73 0.83 3.90
CA PHE A 204 -16.73 2.22 4.36
C PHE A 204 -16.83 3.19 3.18
N ASP A 205 -17.64 4.23 3.34
CA ASP A 205 -17.66 5.38 2.44
C ASP A 205 -16.51 6.33 2.83
N LYS A 206 -15.45 6.32 2.04
CA LYS A 206 -14.19 7.02 2.35
C LYS A 206 -14.04 8.32 1.58
N LEU A 207 -13.24 9.24 2.09
CA LEU A 207 -12.87 10.50 1.43
C LEU A 207 -12.20 10.25 0.07
N GLY A 208 -11.23 9.35 0.03
CA GLY A 208 -10.45 8.93 -1.13
C GLY A 208 -10.12 7.45 -1.06
N MET A 209 -9.26 6.97 -1.98
CA MET A 209 -8.93 5.55 -2.11
C MET A 209 -10.20 4.68 -2.18
N ARG A 210 -11.21 5.18 -2.87
CA ARG A 210 -12.56 4.60 -2.86
C ARG A 210 -12.62 3.23 -3.52
N GLY A 211 -11.78 2.99 -4.53
CA GLY A 211 -11.63 1.68 -5.15
C GLY A 211 -10.83 0.66 -4.32
N SER A 212 -10.44 0.99 -3.09
CA SER A 212 -9.82 0.05 -2.16
C SER A 212 -10.87 -0.38 -1.14
N ASN A 213 -11.48 -1.55 -1.33
CA ASN A 213 -12.54 -2.06 -0.45
C ASN A 213 -12.01 -2.19 0.98
N THR A 214 -12.64 -1.47 1.90
CA THR A 214 -12.17 -1.35 3.29
C THR A 214 -13.35 -1.51 4.24
N ALA A 215 -13.22 -2.33 5.27
CA ALA A 215 -14.30 -2.61 6.22
C ALA A 215 -13.77 -2.91 7.62
N GLU A 216 -14.69 -3.09 8.53
CA GLU A 216 -14.49 -3.75 9.82
C GLU A 216 -14.53 -5.26 9.62
N LEU A 217 -13.66 -5.98 10.32
CA LEU A 217 -13.67 -7.43 10.46
C LEU A 217 -14.19 -7.78 11.85
N ILE A 218 -15.08 -8.77 11.93
CA ILE A 218 -15.78 -9.20 13.13
C ILE A 218 -15.44 -10.66 13.40
N PHE A 219 -15.02 -10.94 14.62
CA PHE A 219 -14.65 -12.27 15.11
C PHE A 219 -15.56 -12.62 16.30
N GLU A 220 -16.44 -13.59 16.13
CA GLU A 220 -17.37 -14.09 17.13
C GLU A 220 -17.17 -15.61 17.31
N ASP A 221 -16.37 -15.98 18.33
CA ASP A 221 -15.96 -17.35 18.61
C ASP A 221 -15.34 -18.06 17.38
N VAL A 222 -14.40 -17.36 16.69
CA VAL A 222 -13.73 -17.93 15.53
C VAL A 222 -12.65 -18.91 15.98
N ASP A 223 -12.83 -20.18 15.69
CA ASP A 223 -11.87 -21.24 16.02
C ASP A 223 -10.80 -21.34 14.93
N VAL A 224 -9.54 -21.06 15.33
CA VAL A 224 -8.37 -21.03 14.46
C VAL A 224 -7.43 -22.17 14.85
N PRO A 225 -7.21 -23.18 14.00
CA PRO A 225 -6.31 -24.30 14.28
C PRO A 225 -4.87 -23.85 14.55
N PHE A 226 -4.12 -24.64 15.36
CA PHE A 226 -2.71 -24.33 15.66
C PHE A 226 -1.82 -24.24 14.42
N GLU A 227 -2.12 -24.99 13.37
CA GLU A 227 -1.41 -24.91 12.09
C GLU A 227 -1.56 -23.56 11.36
N ASN A 228 -2.55 -22.76 11.74
CA ASN A 228 -2.76 -21.41 11.21
C ASN A 228 -2.06 -20.30 12.05
N LEU A 229 -1.29 -20.67 13.08
CA LEU A 229 -0.43 -19.73 13.78
C LEU A 229 0.74 -19.33 12.86
N LEU A 230 0.91 -18.04 12.59
CA LEU A 230 2.01 -17.53 11.78
C LEU A 230 3.19 -17.12 12.65
N GLY A 231 4.32 -17.81 12.49
CA GLY A 231 5.48 -17.67 13.38
C GLY A 231 5.27 -18.41 14.72
N GLU A 232 5.54 -17.75 15.85
CA GLU A 232 5.46 -18.33 17.19
C GLU A 232 4.47 -17.57 18.08
N GLU A 233 3.85 -18.27 19.04
CA GLU A 233 2.96 -17.66 20.04
C GLU A 233 3.69 -16.58 20.84
N GLY A 234 3.06 -15.41 21.01
CA GLY A 234 3.63 -14.27 21.73
C GLY A 234 4.67 -13.48 20.95
N ARG A 235 4.98 -13.87 19.70
CA ARG A 235 5.95 -13.18 18.84
C ARG A 235 5.31 -12.46 17.63
N GLY A 236 4.02 -12.19 17.69
CA GLY A 236 3.31 -11.52 16.60
C GLY A 236 3.84 -10.13 16.27
N VAL A 237 4.39 -9.39 17.25
CA VAL A 237 5.04 -8.09 16.98
C VAL A 237 6.33 -8.27 16.17
N GLU A 238 7.08 -9.34 16.35
CA GLU A 238 8.26 -9.64 15.54
C GLU A 238 7.86 -9.98 14.10
N VAL A 239 6.81 -10.79 13.93
CA VAL A 239 6.20 -11.07 12.62
C VAL A 239 5.79 -9.76 11.94
N LEU A 240 5.10 -8.86 12.65
CA LEU A 240 4.70 -7.56 12.11
C LEU A 240 5.91 -6.73 11.68
N MET A 241 6.92 -6.61 12.56
CA MET A 241 8.09 -5.77 12.32
C MET A 241 8.97 -6.29 11.18
N SER A 242 9.02 -7.61 10.96
CA SER A 242 9.80 -8.20 9.86
C SER A 242 9.35 -7.73 8.47
N GLY A 243 8.07 -7.36 8.30
CA GLY A 243 7.53 -6.87 7.03
C GLY A 243 7.31 -5.35 6.97
N LEU A 244 7.18 -4.68 8.13
CA LEU A 244 6.70 -3.29 8.19
C LEU A 244 7.65 -2.28 7.52
N ASP A 245 8.96 -2.48 7.60
CA ASP A 245 9.92 -1.57 6.96
C ASP A 245 9.91 -1.75 5.44
N TYR A 246 9.78 -2.99 4.95
CA TYR A 246 9.55 -3.27 3.52
C TYR A 246 8.24 -2.69 3.02
N GLU A 247 7.15 -2.80 3.83
CA GLU A 247 5.86 -2.18 3.53
C GLU A 247 5.98 -0.69 3.30
N ARG A 248 6.62 0.04 4.20
CA ARG A 248 6.80 1.49 4.10
C ARG A 248 7.49 1.90 2.81
N VAL A 249 8.54 1.16 2.45
CA VAL A 249 9.30 1.43 1.22
C VAL A 249 8.46 1.16 -0.02
N VAL A 250 7.83 0.00 -0.11
CA VAL A 250 6.99 -0.38 -1.27
C VAL A 250 5.79 0.57 -1.42
N LEU A 251 5.10 0.90 -0.33
CA LEU A 251 3.96 1.84 -0.36
C LEU A 251 4.37 3.28 -0.69
N SER A 252 5.65 3.65 -0.50
CA SER A 252 6.16 4.94 -0.98
C SER A 252 5.97 5.12 -2.50
N GLY A 253 5.95 4.02 -3.25
CA GLY A 253 5.62 3.99 -4.67
C GLY A 253 4.26 4.59 -5.01
N ILE A 254 3.25 4.47 -4.12
CA ILE A 254 1.94 5.13 -4.30
C ILE A 254 2.11 6.65 -4.35
N GLY A 255 2.89 7.21 -3.43
CA GLY A 255 3.20 8.64 -3.43
C GLY A 255 3.88 9.09 -4.71
N LEU A 256 4.84 8.31 -5.23
CA LEU A 256 5.51 8.58 -6.51
C LEU A 256 4.52 8.55 -7.67
N GLY A 257 3.64 7.56 -7.73
CA GLY A 257 2.59 7.44 -8.75
C GLY A 257 1.60 8.59 -8.73
N ILE A 258 1.17 9.05 -7.54
CA ILE A 258 0.32 10.22 -7.35
C ILE A 258 0.99 11.48 -7.90
N MET A 259 2.27 11.71 -7.59
CA MET A 259 3.02 12.86 -8.10
C MET A 259 3.12 12.84 -9.63
N ALA A 260 3.39 11.66 -10.21
CA ALA A 260 3.43 11.48 -11.66
C ALA A 260 2.06 11.73 -12.31
N ALA A 261 0.98 11.19 -11.72
CA ALA A 261 -0.39 11.40 -12.18
C ALA A 261 -0.78 12.88 -12.18
N CYS A 262 -0.39 13.63 -11.15
CA CYS A 262 -0.62 15.07 -11.10
C CYS A 262 -0.03 15.79 -12.31
N LEU A 263 1.22 15.50 -12.64
CA LEU A 263 1.89 16.10 -13.80
C LEU A 263 1.25 15.65 -15.12
N ASP A 264 0.89 14.36 -15.24
CA ASP A 264 0.23 13.84 -16.45
C ASP A 264 -1.11 14.54 -16.73
N GLU A 265 -1.87 14.89 -15.69
CA GLU A 265 -3.17 15.56 -15.84
C GLU A 265 -3.03 17.06 -16.09
N ILE A 266 -2.11 17.74 -15.40
CA ILE A 266 -2.04 19.21 -15.53
C ILE A 266 -1.27 19.66 -16.78
N MET A 267 -0.25 18.95 -17.25
CA MET A 267 0.60 19.40 -18.36
C MET A 267 -0.18 19.62 -19.66
N PRO A 268 -1.03 18.69 -20.14
CA PRO A 268 -1.86 18.92 -21.33
C PRO A 268 -2.84 20.08 -21.13
N TYR A 269 -3.43 20.18 -19.94
CA TYR A 269 -4.36 21.25 -19.63
C TYR A 269 -3.69 22.63 -19.67
N LEU A 270 -2.53 22.78 -19.05
CA LEU A 270 -1.77 24.04 -19.03
C LEU A 270 -1.30 24.46 -20.43
N ALA A 271 -1.03 23.49 -21.30
CA ALA A 271 -0.61 23.75 -22.68
C ALA A 271 -1.78 24.20 -23.59
N THR A 272 -3.01 23.79 -23.28
CA THR A 272 -4.17 24.04 -24.13
C THR A 272 -5.10 25.13 -23.61
N ARG A 273 -5.30 25.22 -22.29
CA ARG A 273 -6.17 26.21 -21.66
C ARG A 273 -5.61 27.62 -21.82
N LYS A 274 -6.39 28.53 -22.37
CA LYS A 274 -5.97 29.92 -22.62
C LYS A 274 -6.66 30.89 -21.65
N GLN A 275 -5.90 31.83 -21.14
CA GLN A 275 -6.37 33.04 -20.46
C GLN A 275 -5.46 34.23 -20.87
N PHE A 276 -5.99 35.43 -20.87
CA PHE A 276 -5.25 36.63 -21.32
C PHE A 276 -4.61 36.43 -22.70
N GLY A 277 -5.33 35.74 -23.62
CA GLY A 277 -4.93 35.53 -25.01
C GLY A 277 -3.88 34.44 -25.28
N ARG A 278 -3.35 33.74 -24.26
CA ARG A 278 -2.29 32.73 -24.41
C ARG A 278 -2.47 31.51 -23.48
N PRO A 279 -1.82 30.37 -23.76
CA PRO A 279 -1.85 29.20 -22.88
C PRO A 279 -1.41 29.57 -21.45
N ILE A 280 -2.11 29.05 -20.43
CA ILE A 280 -1.80 29.39 -19.03
C ILE A 280 -0.43 28.84 -18.59
N GLY A 281 0.06 27.77 -19.20
CA GLY A 281 1.41 27.24 -18.96
C GLY A 281 2.54 28.18 -19.42
N SER A 282 2.23 29.25 -20.19
CA SER A 282 3.22 30.26 -20.56
C SER A 282 3.46 31.34 -19.48
N PHE A 283 2.68 31.34 -18.39
CA PHE A 283 2.87 32.28 -17.30
C PHE A 283 3.93 31.77 -16.32
N GLN A 284 4.83 32.64 -15.88
CA GLN A 284 5.96 32.30 -15.02
C GLN A 284 5.55 31.63 -13.70
N LEU A 285 4.44 32.05 -13.08
CA LEU A 285 3.93 31.43 -11.86
C LEU A 285 3.48 29.97 -12.08
N MET A 286 2.99 29.62 -13.26
CA MET A 286 2.64 28.25 -13.63
C MET A 286 3.89 27.45 -13.97
N GLN A 287 4.87 28.04 -14.64
CA GLN A 287 6.16 27.41 -14.92
C GLN A 287 6.91 27.09 -13.61
N GLY A 288 6.91 28.03 -12.64
CA GLY A 288 7.48 27.81 -11.31
C GLY A 288 6.82 26.63 -10.61
N LYS A 289 5.48 26.55 -10.62
CA LYS A 289 4.72 25.44 -10.04
C LYS A 289 5.10 24.07 -10.66
N ILE A 290 5.20 24.00 -12.00
CA ILE A 290 5.63 22.78 -12.70
C ILE A 290 7.06 22.40 -12.31
N ALA A 291 7.96 23.38 -12.22
CA ALA A 291 9.36 23.15 -11.84
C ALA A 291 9.48 22.58 -10.43
N ASP A 292 8.73 23.12 -9.46
CA ASP A 292 8.70 22.62 -8.09
C ASP A 292 8.16 21.19 -8.04
N MET A 293 7.06 20.91 -8.74
CA MET A 293 6.45 19.57 -8.80
C MET A 293 7.41 18.54 -9.43
N TYR A 294 8.05 18.89 -10.53
CA TYR A 294 9.01 18.01 -11.21
C TYR A 294 10.23 17.72 -10.33
N THR A 295 10.76 18.75 -9.68
CA THR A 295 11.94 18.63 -8.80
C THR A 295 11.64 17.73 -7.60
N ALA A 296 10.52 17.97 -6.91
CA ALA A 296 10.12 17.20 -5.74
C ALA A 296 9.85 15.72 -6.10
N MET A 297 9.17 15.45 -7.24
CA MET A 297 8.94 14.08 -7.72
C MET A 297 10.25 13.33 -7.97
N ASN A 298 11.22 13.92 -8.65
CA ASN A 298 12.49 13.25 -8.93
C ASN A 298 13.35 13.08 -7.67
N SER A 299 13.31 14.04 -6.74
CA SER A 299 13.98 13.91 -5.43
C SER A 299 13.38 12.76 -4.62
N ALA A 300 12.05 12.64 -4.60
CA ALA A 300 11.36 11.55 -3.93
C ALA A 300 11.70 10.18 -4.57
N ARG A 301 11.71 10.10 -5.91
CA ARG A 301 12.11 8.87 -6.62
C ARG A 301 13.53 8.45 -6.28
N ALA A 302 14.49 9.38 -6.34
CA ALA A 302 15.88 9.08 -6.02
C ALA A 302 16.01 8.48 -4.62
N TYR A 303 15.33 9.07 -3.64
CA TYR A 303 15.35 8.61 -2.27
C TYR A 303 14.65 7.24 -2.11
N VAL A 304 13.42 7.12 -2.58
CA VAL A 304 12.63 5.89 -2.47
C VAL A 304 13.33 4.71 -3.16
N TYR A 305 13.84 4.91 -4.36
CA TYR A 305 14.52 3.83 -5.09
C TYR A 305 15.82 3.39 -4.41
N GLU A 306 16.58 4.32 -3.82
CA GLU A 306 17.79 3.93 -3.10
C GLU A 306 17.47 3.16 -1.82
N VAL A 307 16.41 3.56 -1.09
CA VAL A 307 15.94 2.80 0.07
C VAL A 307 15.37 1.43 -0.36
N ALA A 308 14.69 1.33 -1.50
CA ALA A 308 14.25 0.05 -2.04
C ALA A 308 15.42 -0.88 -2.42
N LYS A 309 16.49 -0.34 -3.00
CA LYS A 309 17.73 -1.10 -3.22
C LYS A 309 18.39 -1.56 -1.92
N SER A 310 18.28 -0.79 -0.83
CA SER A 310 18.78 -1.25 0.48
C SER A 310 17.94 -2.37 1.06
N CYS A 311 16.62 -2.42 0.77
CA CYS A 311 15.78 -3.58 1.07
C CYS A 311 16.30 -4.85 0.38
N ASP A 312 16.67 -4.74 -0.89
CA ASP A 312 17.18 -5.87 -1.68
C ASP A 312 18.53 -6.41 -1.17
N ARG A 313 19.34 -5.53 -0.58
CA ARG A 313 20.60 -5.90 0.09
C ARG A 313 20.43 -6.40 1.52
N GLY A 314 19.21 -6.34 2.10
CA GLY A 314 18.97 -6.64 3.51
C GLY A 314 19.54 -5.58 4.49
N GLU A 315 19.79 -4.36 4.01
CA GLU A 315 20.44 -3.26 4.73
C GLU A 315 19.45 -2.14 5.11
N VAL A 316 18.16 -2.30 4.83
CA VAL A 316 17.17 -1.27 5.12
C VAL A 316 17.11 -0.99 6.62
N THR A 317 17.17 0.29 6.97
CA THR A 317 17.01 0.73 8.35
C THR A 317 15.57 1.22 8.59
N ARG A 318 15.13 1.12 9.83
CA ARG A 318 13.80 1.56 10.23
C ARG A 318 13.59 3.06 9.98
N GLN A 319 14.60 3.89 10.27
CA GLN A 319 14.55 5.33 10.03
C GLN A 319 14.47 5.65 8.53
N ASP A 320 15.23 4.96 7.65
CA ASP A 320 15.17 5.22 6.21
C ASP A 320 13.84 4.80 5.60
N ALA A 321 13.32 3.63 5.99
CA ALA A 321 12.00 3.17 5.57
C ALA A 321 10.89 4.16 5.99
N ALA A 322 10.96 4.66 7.24
CA ALA A 322 9.98 5.64 7.72
C ALA A 322 10.15 7.02 7.06
N ALA A 323 11.39 7.47 6.82
CA ALA A 323 11.68 8.76 6.23
C ALA A 323 11.29 8.81 4.75
N CYS A 324 11.55 7.75 3.98
CA CYS A 324 11.17 7.73 2.55
C CYS A 324 9.65 7.77 2.37
N VAL A 325 8.86 7.00 3.14
CA VAL A 325 7.41 7.06 3.05
C VAL A 325 6.84 8.38 3.58
N LEU A 326 7.45 8.97 4.61
CA LEU A 326 7.07 10.29 5.10
C LEU A 326 7.21 11.34 4.00
N TYR A 327 8.38 11.40 3.38
CA TYR A 327 8.67 12.38 2.33
C TYR A 327 7.78 12.19 1.10
N ALA A 328 7.68 10.96 0.59
CA ALA A 328 6.85 10.66 -0.58
C ALA A 328 5.36 10.97 -0.35
N SER A 329 4.84 10.69 0.85
CA SER A 329 3.43 10.94 1.20
C SER A 329 3.09 12.42 1.28
N GLU A 330 3.92 13.22 1.97
CA GLU A 330 3.69 14.64 2.12
C GLU A 330 3.89 15.41 0.80
N GLU A 331 4.90 15.04 0.01
CA GLU A 331 5.09 15.63 -1.32
C GLU A 331 3.95 15.24 -2.27
N ALA A 332 3.44 14.01 -2.21
CA ALA A 332 2.26 13.62 -2.99
C ALA A 332 1.03 14.48 -2.65
N MET A 333 0.76 14.73 -1.37
CA MET A 333 -0.35 15.59 -0.94
C MET A 333 -0.15 17.05 -1.39
N LYS A 334 1.07 17.60 -1.23
CA LYS A 334 1.40 18.96 -1.70
C LYS A 334 1.20 19.09 -3.21
N GLN A 335 1.65 18.10 -3.99
CA GLN A 335 1.52 18.16 -5.45
C GLN A 335 0.07 17.95 -5.90
N ALA A 336 -0.69 17.08 -5.26
CA ALA A 336 -2.12 16.93 -5.53
C ALA A 336 -2.89 18.24 -5.27
N HIS A 337 -2.57 18.93 -4.17
CA HIS A 337 -3.09 20.28 -3.91
C HIS A 337 -2.70 21.27 -5.04
N GLN A 338 -1.45 21.27 -5.48
CA GLN A 338 -0.98 22.14 -6.55
C GLN A 338 -1.62 21.80 -7.91
N ALA A 339 -1.93 20.53 -8.16
CA ALA A 339 -2.60 20.09 -9.39
C ALA A 339 -4.04 20.65 -9.47
N VAL A 340 -4.80 20.55 -8.38
CA VAL A 340 -6.14 21.16 -8.28
C VAL A 340 -6.05 22.68 -8.50
N GLN A 341 -5.11 23.33 -7.82
CA GLN A 341 -4.89 24.79 -7.94
C GLN A 341 -4.51 25.20 -9.36
N ALA A 342 -3.68 24.40 -10.06
CA ALA A 342 -3.23 24.71 -11.42
C ALA A 342 -4.38 24.63 -12.44
N MET A 343 -5.37 23.77 -12.22
CA MET A 343 -6.56 23.67 -13.06
C MET A 343 -7.66 24.68 -12.71
N GLY A 344 -7.54 25.36 -11.55
CA GLY A 344 -8.51 26.34 -11.09
C GLY A 344 -9.91 25.72 -10.89
N GLY A 345 -10.96 26.46 -11.29
CA GLY A 345 -12.35 25.97 -11.15
C GLY A 345 -12.63 24.62 -11.80
N ALA A 346 -11.94 24.29 -12.90
CA ALA A 346 -12.06 22.97 -13.54
C ALA A 346 -11.52 21.83 -12.65
N GLY A 347 -10.45 22.10 -11.91
CA GLY A 347 -9.87 21.10 -10.97
C GLY A 347 -10.66 20.91 -9.69
N PHE A 348 -11.64 21.77 -9.40
CA PHE A 348 -12.46 21.70 -8.20
C PHE A 348 -13.76 20.88 -8.37
N LEU A 349 -13.98 20.38 -9.57
CA LEU A 349 -15.13 19.51 -9.87
C LEU A 349 -14.78 18.03 -9.58
N ASN A 350 -15.74 17.26 -9.08
CA ASN A 350 -15.52 15.86 -8.76
C ASN A 350 -15.18 15.00 -9.99
N ASP A 351 -15.61 15.39 -11.18
CA ASP A 351 -15.30 14.69 -12.45
C ASP A 351 -13.86 14.95 -12.92
N ALA A 352 -13.17 15.94 -12.34
CA ALA A 352 -11.77 16.18 -12.67
C ALA A 352 -10.87 15.12 -12.03
N PRO A 353 -9.97 14.47 -12.80
CA PRO A 353 -9.06 13.46 -12.24
C PRO A 353 -8.24 13.98 -11.06
N VAL A 354 -7.82 15.24 -11.08
CA VAL A 354 -7.04 15.86 -10.00
C VAL A 354 -7.80 15.97 -8.69
N ALA A 355 -9.14 16.07 -8.71
CA ALA A 355 -9.96 16.05 -7.50
C ALA A 355 -9.96 14.70 -6.82
N ARG A 356 -10.04 13.59 -7.60
CA ARG A 356 -9.85 12.23 -7.09
C ARG A 356 -8.45 12.04 -6.54
N ILE A 357 -7.41 12.39 -7.30
CA ILE A 357 -6.00 12.29 -6.91
C ILE A 357 -5.74 13.03 -5.58
N PHE A 358 -6.33 14.22 -5.40
CA PHE A 358 -6.21 14.99 -4.16
C PHE A 358 -6.83 14.25 -2.96
N ARG A 359 -8.02 13.64 -3.12
CA ARG A 359 -8.69 12.87 -2.07
C ARG A 359 -7.92 11.60 -1.74
N ASP A 360 -7.37 10.92 -2.76
CA ASP A 360 -6.57 9.72 -2.61
C ASP A 360 -5.25 10.00 -1.87
N ALA A 361 -4.57 11.09 -2.22
CA ALA A 361 -3.29 11.48 -1.62
C ALA A 361 -3.37 11.63 -0.09
N LYS A 362 -4.53 12.04 0.45
CA LYS A 362 -4.67 12.27 1.90
C LYS A 362 -4.45 11.01 2.73
N LEU A 363 -4.82 9.83 2.22
CA LEU A 363 -4.59 8.59 2.96
C LEU A 363 -3.10 8.31 3.18
N MET A 364 -2.23 8.74 2.27
CA MET A 364 -0.79 8.49 2.36
C MET A 364 -0.14 9.13 3.61
N GLU A 365 -0.72 10.19 4.15
CA GLU A 365 -0.27 10.81 5.40
C GLU A 365 -0.80 10.13 6.67
N ILE A 366 -1.73 9.17 6.53
CA ILE A 366 -2.44 8.51 7.63
C ILE A 366 -2.10 7.02 7.71
N GLY A 367 -2.17 6.30 6.58
CA GLY A 367 -1.98 4.84 6.50
C GLY A 367 -0.53 4.41 6.71
N ALA A 368 -0.30 3.17 7.12
CA ALA A 368 1.04 2.61 7.43
C ALA A 368 1.82 3.44 8.47
N GLY A 369 1.11 4.02 9.45
CA GLY A 369 1.60 4.98 10.43
C GLY A 369 1.46 6.43 9.95
N THR A 370 0.89 7.30 10.81
CA THR A 370 0.70 8.71 10.46
C THR A 370 2.04 9.43 10.25
N SER A 371 2.00 10.58 9.55
CA SER A 371 3.19 11.44 9.37
C SER A 371 3.89 11.78 10.70
N GLU A 372 3.12 11.95 11.78
CA GLU A 372 3.64 12.22 13.14
C GLU A 372 4.36 10.99 13.72
N ILE A 373 3.78 9.79 13.56
CA ILE A 373 4.40 8.53 14.01
C ILE A 373 5.70 8.27 13.25
N ARG A 374 5.73 8.52 11.93
CA ARG A 374 6.94 8.37 11.12
C ARG A 374 8.04 9.34 11.58
N ARG A 375 7.71 10.61 11.84
CA ARG A 375 8.66 11.61 12.39
C ARG A 375 9.19 11.21 13.77
N MET A 376 8.31 10.80 14.67
CA MET A 376 8.70 10.30 15.99
C MET A 376 9.67 9.11 15.86
N LEU A 377 9.38 8.19 14.96
CA LEU A 377 10.20 7.00 14.74
C LEU A 377 11.59 7.37 14.22
N VAL A 378 11.66 8.20 13.17
CA VAL A 378 12.94 8.68 12.61
C VAL A 378 13.77 9.37 13.69
N GLY A 379 13.17 10.33 14.41
CA GLY A 379 13.87 11.07 15.47
C GLY A 379 14.37 10.16 16.59
N ARG A 380 13.54 9.20 17.03
CA ARG A 380 13.91 8.24 18.07
C ARG A 380 15.08 7.33 17.66
N GLU A 381 15.04 6.74 16.46
CA GLU A 381 16.10 5.84 15.98
C GLU A 381 17.43 6.60 15.82
N LEU A 382 17.41 7.83 15.29
CA LEU A 382 18.61 8.66 15.17
C LEU A 382 19.18 9.05 16.53
N MET A 383 18.34 9.36 17.52
CA MET A 383 18.83 9.69 18.87
C MET A 383 19.36 8.46 19.61
N ALA A 384 18.75 7.29 19.42
CA ALA A 384 19.22 6.04 20.01
C ALA A 384 20.61 5.62 19.49
N ALA A 385 20.96 5.99 18.26
CA ALA A 385 22.27 5.73 17.68
C ALA A 385 23.40 6.62 18.27
N MET A 386 23.06 7.65 19.06
CA MET A 386 24.02 8.58 19.67
C MET A 386 24.36 8.22 21.12
N GLY A 387 23.64 7.32 21.74
CA GLY A 387 23.81 6.92 23.15
C GLY A 387 23.78 5.45 23.36
#